data_49bb5ed631fbd940dcc024f46a2d8834
#
_entry.id   49bb5ed631fbd940dcc024f46a2d8834
#
_cell.length_a   1.000
_cell.length_b   1.000
_cell.length_c   1.000
_cell.angle_alpha   90.00
_cell.angle_beta   90.00
_cell.angle_gamma   90.00
#
_symmetry.space_group_name_H-M   'P 1'
#
loop_
_entity.id
_entity.type
_entity.pdbx_description
1 polymer ?
#
loop_
_entity_poly.entity_id
_entity_poly.type
_entity_poly.pdbx_seq_one_letter_code
_entity_poly.pdbx_strand_id
1 'polypeptide(L)'
;MKADGIGFVVRYLSSSGKGLSGSETAQLHAAGIDVGLVYEGAAGDALGGRNAGLRSGARATQLAEALGAPKDVVIYFTVDFDATASQLPTIQAYLIACAQACTYISGVYGNHRVLAGRPGSVPFAWSTYAWAGGAGPAPGAHLYQYDNNVRLYGANVDRVRSLKDVWGQWYAHKPADDLVTWSATHSTEFKAAVAAGLSG
;
A
#
# COMPACT_ATOMS: atom_id res chain seq x y z
N MET A 1 0.19 22.33 -5.27
CA MET A 1 -0.27 21.03 -4.70
C MET A 1 -0.71 21.22 -3.25
N LYS A 2 0.15 21.54 -2.28
CA LYS A 2 -0.28 21.66 -0.87
C LYS A 2 -1.28 22.80 -0.67
N ALA A 3 -1.10 23.93 -1.33
CA ALA A 3 -2.05 25.05 -1.35
C ALA A 3 -3.44 24.67 -1.90
N ASP A 4 -3.53 23.60 -2.69
CA ASP A 4 -4.78 23.09 -3.27
C ASP A 4 -5.37 21.93 -2.45
N GLY A 5 -4.90 21.74 -1.22
CA GLY A 5 -5.40 20.71 -0.30
C GLY A 5 -4.84 19.31 -0.51
N ILE A 6 -3.81 19.13 -1.35
CA ILE A 6 -3.14 17.83 -1.54
C ILE A 6 -2.12 17.66 -0.43
N GLY A 7 -2.38 16.72 0.49
CA GLY A 7 -1.50 16.39 1.61
C GLY A 7 -0.53 15.24 1.32
N PHE A 8 -0.85 14.38 0.37
CA PHE A 8 -0.04 13.22 0.04
C PHE A 8 -0.19 12.78 -1.42
N VAL A 9 0.73 11.95 -1.87
CA VAL A 9 0.65 11.21 -3.14
C VAL A 9 0.98 9.75 -2.89
N VAL A 10 0.39 8.85 -3.68
CA VAL A 10 0.79 7.43 -3.71
C VAL A 10 1.53 7.18 -5.01
N ARG A 11 2.74 6.63 -4.92
CA ARG A 11 3.64 6.44 -6.06
C ARG A 11 4.06 4.99 -6.23
N TYR A 12 4.23 4.59 -7.48
CA TYR A 12 4.67 3.24 -7.82
C TYR A 12 6.13 3.00 -7.45
N LEU A 13 6.38 1.85 -6.84
CA LEU A 13 7.70 1.24 -6.78
C LEU A 13 7.95 0.52 -8.10
N SER A 14 8.71 1.15 -8.99
CA SER A 14 9.02 0.59 -10.31
C SER A 14 10.37 1.11 -10.81
N SER A 15 11.04 0.30 -11.62
CA SER A 15 12.22 0.73 -12.38
C SER A 15 11.88 1.37 -13.73
N SER A 16 10.60 1.43 -14.10
CA SER A 16 10.10 2.12 -15.30
C SER A 16 9.93 3.61 -15.05
N GLY A 17 9.66 4.38 -16.11
CA GLY A 17 9.39 5.82 -16.02
C GLY A 17 8.17 6.23 -15.17
N LYS A 18 7.35 5.27 -14.72
CA LYS A 18 6.26 5.50 -13.75
C LYS A 18 6.74 5.47 -12.29
N GLY A 19 7.94 4.93 -12.03
CA GLY A 19 8.46 4.74 -10.69
C GLY A 19 8.79 6.06 -10.01
N LEU A 20 8.59 6.09 -8.69
CA LEU A 20 9.08 7.14 -7.82
C LEU A 20 10.61 7.22 -7.92
N SER A 21 11.16 8.42 -7.99
CA SER A 21 12.60 8.67 -7.93
C SER A 21 13.00 9.35 -6.62
N GLY A 22 14.27 9.21 -6.21
CA GLY A 22 14.77 9.91 -5.03
C GLY A 22 14.68 11.43 -5.14
N SER A 23 14.89 11.99 -6.35
CA SER A 23 14.73 13.43 -6.57
C SER A 23 13.27 13.88 -6.45
N GLU A 24 12.30 13.09 -6.95
CA GLU A 24 10.88 13.36 -6.78
C GLU A 24 10.48 13.29 -5.30
N THR A 25 10.95 12.27 -4.58
CA THR A 25 10.71 12.13 -3.14
C THR A 25 11.19 13.36 -2.38
N ALA A 26 12.41 13.82 -2.64
CA ALA A 26 12.96 15.01 -2.00
C ALA A 26 12.14 16.26 -2.28
N GLN A 27 11.67 16.45 -3.52
CA GLN A 27 10.81 17.58 -3.89
C GLN A 27 9.44 17.53 -3.21
N LEU A 28 8.82 16.35 -3.14
CA LEU A 28 7.54 16.15 -2.44
C LEU A 28 7.67 16.47 -0.96
N HIS A 29 8.70 15.94 -0.31
CA HIS A 29 8.95 16.19 1.11
C HIS A 29 9.27 17.66 1.38
N ALA A 30 10.08 18.31 0.55
CA ALA A 30 10.33 19.76 0.65
C ALA A 30 9.06 20.60 0.52
N ALA A 31 8.08 20.11 -0.24
CA ALA A 31 6.75 20.73 -0.36
C ALA A 31 5.79 20.35 0.78
N GLY A 32 6.22 19.52 1.74
CA GLY A 32 5.40 19.02 2.85
C GLY A 32 4.33 18.03 2.40
N ILE A 33 4.58 17.26 1.34
CA ILE A 33 3.70 16.24 0.78
C ILE A 33 4.20 14.86 1.23
N ASP A 34 3.37 14.09 1.91
CA ASP A 34 3.67 12.72 2.30
C ASP A 34 3.61 11.77 1.09
N VAL A 35 4.35 10.66 1.16
CA VAL A 35 4.42 9.68 0.07
C VAL A 35 3.94 8.32 0.54
N GLY A 36 2.97 7.75 -0.17
CA GLY A 36 2.61 6.34 -0.07
C GLY A 36 3.32 5.52 -1.13
N LEU A 37 3.61 4.26 -0.83
CA LEU A 37 4.27 3.35 -1.75
C LEU A 37 3.32 2.24 -2.19
N VAL A 38 3.23 2.03 -3.51
CA VAL A 38 2.46 0.94 -4.10
C VAL A 38 3.34 0.12 -5.03
N TYR A 39 3.21 -1.20 -4.95
CA TYR A 39 3.89 -2.12 -5.85
C TYR A 39 2.88 -2.87 -6.73
N GLU A 40 3.10 -2.77 -8.02
CA GLU A 40 2.40 -3.51 -9.05
C GLU A 40 3.42 -3.96 -10.10
N GLY A 41 3.57 -5.27 -10.26
CA GLY A 41 4.35 -5.85 -11.36
C GLY A 41 3.48 -5.94 -12.62
N ALA A 42 2.38 -6.67 -12.52
CA ALA A 42 1.31 -6.73 -13.51
C ALA A 42 -0.04 -6.88 -12.79
N ALA A 43 -1.13 -6.38 -13.38
CA ALA A 43 -2.47 -6.41 -12.79
C ALA A 43 -2.92 -7.81 -12.31
N GLY A 44 -2.52 -8.86 -13.03
CA GLY A 44 -2.84 -10.25 -12.72
C GLY A 44 -1.88 -10.98 -11.77
N ASP A 45 -0.85 -10.34 -11.25
CA ASP A 45 0.21 -11.00 -10.45
C ASP A 45 -0.35 -11.77 -9.24
N ALA A 46 -1.40 -11.27 -8.62
CA ALA A 46 -2.03 -11.93 -7.47
C ALA A 46 -2.59 -13.32 -7.79
N LEU A 47 -2.93 -13.60 -9.05
CA LEU A 47 -3.37 -14.92 -9.51
C LEU A 47 -2.22 -15.93 -9.64
N GLY A 48 -0.97 -15.48 -9.60
CA GLY A 48 0.21 -16.35 -9.53
C GLY A 48 0.50 -16.91 -8.14
N GLY A 49 -0.32 -16.58 -7.16
CA GLY A 49 -0.28 -17.15 -5.80
C GLY A 49 1.08 -16.96 -5.11
N ARG A 50 1.46 -17.94 -4.30
CA ARG A 50 2.67 -17.88 -3.46
C ARG A 50 3.94 -17.49 -4.22
N ASN A 51 4.21 -18.12 -5.36
CA ASN A 51 5.46 -17.87 -6.09
C ASN A 51 5.54 -16.44 -6.65
N ALA A 52 4.44 -15.89 -7.11
CA ALA A 52 4.36 -14.49 -7.52
C ALA A 52 4.54 -13.56 -6.31
N GLY A 53 3.91 -13.85 -5.18
CA GLY A 53 4.03 -13.08 -3.96
C GLY A 53 5.46 -12.97 -3.43
N LEU A 54 6.21 -14.08 -3.41
CA LEU A 54 7.62 -14.07 -3.00
C LEU A 54 8.46 -13.14 -3.89
N ARG A 55 8.26 -13.21 -5.20
CA ARG A 55 8.97 -12.31 -6.16
C ARG A 55 8.57 -10.86 -5.96
N SER A 56 7.28 -10.59 -5.81
CA SER A 56 6.74 -9.23 -5.62
C SER A 56 7.25 -8.61 -4.32
N GLY A 57 7.21 -9.34 -3.20
CA GLY A 57 7.71 -8.86 -1.90
C GLY A 57 9.20 -8.54 -1.92
N ALA A 58 10.01 -9.44 -2.48
CA ALA A 58 11.45 -9.24 -2.61
C ALA A 58 11.78 -8.04 -3.53
N ARG A 59 11.08 -7.93 -4.65
CA ARG A 59 11.29 -6.82 -5.60
C ARG A 59 10.87 -5.47 -5.03
N ALA A 60 9.72 -5.42 -4.35
CA ALA A 60 9.25 -4.22 -3.69
C ALA A 60 10.24 -3.73 -2.61
N THR A 61 10.80 -4.66 -1.82
CA THR A 61 11.86 -4.37 -0.86
C THR A 61 13.06 -3.69 -1.52
N GLN A 62 13.61 -4.31 -2.56
CA GLN A 62 14.78 -3.76 -3.27
C GLN A 62 14.53 -2.34 -3.79
N LEU A 63 13.36 -2.08 -4.36
CA LEU A 63 13.00 -0.78 -4.91
C LEU A 63 12.83 0.28 -3.81
N ALA A 64 12.19 -0.08 -2.69
CA ALA A 64 12.01 0.84 -1.58
C ALA A 64 13.34 1.15 -0.87
N GLU A 65 14.23 0.17 -0.70
CA GLU A 65 15.57 0.36 -0.16
C GLU A 65 16.42 1.26 -1.05
N ALA A 66 16.34 1.09 -2.37
CA ALA A 66 17.06 1.94 -3.32
C ALA A 66 16.60 3.41 -3.28
N LEU A 67 15.36 3.68 -2.83
CA LEU A 67 14.84 5.02 -2.60
C LEU A 67 15.22 5.58 -1.22
N GLY A 68 15.76 4.77 -0.31
CA GLY A 68 16.03 5.15 1.07
C GLY A 68 14.75 5.24 1.92
N ALA A 69 13.69 4.52 1.57
CA ALA A 69 12.45 4.53 2.32
C ALA A 69 12.66 3.97 3.76
N PRO A 70 12.12 4.61 4.80
CA PRO A 70 12.22 4.12 6.17
C PRO A 70 11.40 2.83 6.35
N LYS A 71 11.81 1.96 7.27
CA LYS A 71 11.22 0.63 7.43
C LYS A 71 9.79 0.61 8.01
N ASP A 72 9.34 1.72 8.53
CA ASP A 72 7.98 1.91 9.07
C ASP A 72 6.94 2.34 8.01
N VAL A 73 7.37 2.48 6.75
CA VAL A 73 6.45 2.76 5.63
C VAL A 73 5.74 1.49 5.17
N VAL A 74 4.49 1.63 4.76
CA VAL A 74 3.71 0.53 4.17
C VAL A 74 3.93 0.47 2.66
N ILE A 75 4.14 -0.74 2.14
CA ILE A 75 4.06 -1.02 0.71
C ILE A 75 2.72 -1.72 0.43
N TYR A 76 1.87 -1.07 -0.38
CA TYR A 76 0.60 -1.63 -0.82
C TYR A 76 0.81 -2.51 -2.05
N PHE A 77 0.54 -3.82 -1.93
CA PHE A 77 0.52 -4.75 -3.05
C PHE A 77 -0.84 -4.72 -3.74
N THR A 78 -0.87 -4.66 -5.07
CA THR A 78 -2.12 -4.49 -5.80
C THR A 78 -2.79 -5.81 -6.13
N VAL A 79 -4.12 -5.79 -6.04
CA VAL A 79 -5.04 -6.74 -6.68
C VAL A 79 -5.96 -5.90 -7.55
N ASP A 80 -5.46 -5.54 -8.76
CA ASP A 80 -6.07 -4.54 -9.63
C ASP A 80 -7.00 -5.18 -10.68
N PHE A 81 -7.97 -5.95 -10.18
CA PHE A 81 -9.05 -6.57 -10.97
C PHE A 81 -10.26 -6.89 -10.09
N ASP A 82 -11.42 -7.17 -10.73
CA ASP A 82 -12.62 -7.61 -10.01
C ASP A 82 -12.46 -9.06 -9.52
N ALA A 83 -11.83 -9.22 -8.38
CA ALA A 83 -11.57 -10.53 -7.80
C ALA A 83 -12.86 -11.26 -7.42
N THR A 84 -12.98 -12.51 -7.84
CA THR A 84 -14.09 -13.40 -7.51
C THR A 84 -13.84 -14.15 -6.20
N ALA A 85 -14.88 -14.73 -5.61
CA ALA A 85 -14.76 -15.55 -4.40
C ALA A 85 -13.84 -16.76 -4.60
N SER A 86 -13.87 -17.40 -5.77
CA SER A 86 -13.05 -18.55 -6.09
C SER A 86 -11.55 -18.24 -6.21
N GLN A 87 -11.20 -16.97 -6.45
CA GLN A 87 -9.81 -16.51 -6.57
C GLN A 87 -9.19 -16.15 -5.22
N LEU A 88 -10.01 -15.94 -4.18
CA LEU A 88 -9.53 -15.49 -2.87
C LEU A 88 -8.43 -16.38 -2.27
N PRO A 89 -8.50 -17.73 -2.28
CA PRO A 89 -7.43 -18.55 -1.71
C PRO A 89 -6.07 -18.30 -2.38
N THR A 90 -6.05 -18.13 -3.70
CA THR A 90 -4.83 -17.82 -4.47
C THR A 90 -4.31 -16.42 -4.16
N ILE A 91 -5.21 -15.44 -4.07
CA ILE A 91 -4.86 -14.05 -3.71
C ILE A 91 -4.31 -13.98 -2.29
N GLN A 92 -4.90 -14.70 -1.35
CA GLN A 92 -4.41 -14.79 0.04
C GLN A 92 -3.00 -15.40 0.10
N ALA A 93 -2.76 -16.49 -0.65
CA ALA A 93 -1.43 -17.09 -0.76
C ALA A 93 -0.39 -16.11 -1.34
N TYR A 94 -0.79 -15.30 -2.32
CA TYR A 94 0.03 -14.21 -2.87
C TYR A 94 0.36 -13.17 -1.80
N LEU A 95 -0.63 -12.65 -1.10
CA LEU A 95 -0.46 -11.59 -0.10
C LEU A 95 0.37 -12.06 1.10
N ILE A 96 0.16 -13.28 1.59
CA ILE A 96 0.99 -13.89 2.64
C ILE A 96 2.45 -13.95 2.18
N ALA A 97 2.70 -14.39 0.96
CA ALA A 97 4.04 -14.52 0.41
C ALA A 97 4.70 -13.15 0.15
N CYS A 98 3.93 -12.14 -0.26
CA CYS A 98 4.41 -10.75 -0.31
C CYS A 98 4.93 -10.31 1.07
N ALA A 99 4.12 -10.50 2.12
CA ALA A 99 4.49 -10.12 3.48
C ALA A 99 5.68 -10.93 4.03
N GLN A 100 5.83 -12.19 3.62
CA GLN A 100 6.99 -13.03 4.00
C GLN A 100 8.30 -12.55 3.37
N ALA A 101 8.26 -12.08 2.13
CA ALA A 101 9.44 -11.68 1.36
C ALA A 101 9.72 -10.18 1.43
N CYS A 102 8.80 -9.37 1.93
CA CYS A 102 8.94 -7.94 2.09
C CYS A 102 9.48 -7.60 3.47
N THR A 103 10.51 -6.75 3.55
CA THR A 103 11.08 -6.24 4.82
C THR A 103 10.40 -4.98 5.33
N TYR A 104 9.37 -4.51 4.63
CA TYR A 104 8.50 -3.39 4.99
C TYR A 104 7.15 -3.92 5.47
N ILE A 105 6.36 -3.05 6.11
CA ILE A 105 4.98 -3.38 6.45
C ILE A 105 4.19 -3.56 5.15
N SER A 106 3.40 -4.63 5.07
CA SER A 106 2.61 -4.92 3.88
C SER A 106 1.19 -4.39 4.01
N GLY A 107 0.71 -3.78 2.93
CA GLY A 107 -0.69 -3.42 2.73
C GLY A 107 -1.24 -4.06 1.46
N VAL A 108 -2.53 -3.97 1.24
CA VAL A 108 -3.20 -4.42 0.02
C VAL A 108 -4.10 -3.35 -0.56
N TYR A 109 -4.02 -3.13 -1.88
CA TYR A 109 -4.99 -2.39 -2.68
C TYR A 109 -5.91 -3.38 -3.37
N GLY A 110 -7.22 -3.12 -3.34
CA GLY A 110 -8.19 -3.96 -4.05
C GLY A 110 -9.65 -3.65 -3.74
N ASN A 111 -10.55 -4.49 -4.27
CA ASN A 111 -11.97 -4.39 -4.03
C ASN A 111 -12.37 -4.86 -2.61
N HIS A 112 -13.63 -4.67 -2.23
CA HIS A 112 -14.17 -5.03 -0.91
C HIS A 112 -13.93 -6.50 -0.55
N ARG A 113 -14.06 -7.41 -1.51
CA ARG A 113 -13.89 -8.85 -1.28
C ARG A 113 -12.46 -9.20 -0.92
N VAL A 114 -11.49 -8.62 -1.64
CA VAL A 114 -10.06 -8.78 -1.35
C VAL A 114 -9.74 -8.24 0.04
N LEU A 115 -10.23 -7.03 0.36
CA LEU A 115 -9.94 -6.42 1.65
C LEU A 115 -10.59 -7.16 2.82
N ALA A 116 -11.80 -7.69 2.65
CA ALA A 116 -12.46 -8.51 3.66
C ALA A 116 -11.73 -9.84 3.92
N GLY A 117 -11.12 -10.41 2.87
CA GLY A 117 -10.38 -11.67 2.94
C GLY A 117 -8.86 -11.50 3.16
N ARG A 118 -8.36 -10.30 3.41
CA ARG A 118 -6.92 -10.09 3.58
C ARG A 118 -6.36 -10.82 4.79
N PRO A 119 -5.16 -11.42 4.69
CA PRO A 119 -4.53 -12.11 5.81
C PRO A 119 -4.06 -11.13 6.88
N GLY A 120 -3.96 -11.58 8.15
CA GLY A 120 -3.48 -10.77 9.27
C GLY A 120 -2.05 -10.22 9.10
N SER A 121 -1.21 -10.89 8.30
CA SER A 121 0.12 -10.41 7.92
C SER A 121 0.10 -9.19 6.98
N VAL A 122 -1.07 -8.75 6.51
CA VAL A 122 -1.28 -7.60 5.63
C VAL A 122 -2.30 -6.65 6.28
N PRO A 123 -1.90 -5.95 7.36
CA PRO A 123 -2.84 -5.19 8.18
C PRO A 123 -3.41 -3.94 7.49
N PHE A 124 -2.67 -3.33 6.56
CA PHE A 124 -3.09 -2.11 5.88
C PHE A 124 -3.93 -2.39 4.64
N ALA A 125 -4.97 -1.57 4.43
CA ALA A 125 -5.93 -1.76 3.35
C ALA A 125 -6.18 -0.43 2.61
N TRP A 126 -6.08 -0.48 1.29
CA TRP A 126 -6.44 0.60 0.39
C TRP A 126 -7.61 0.16 -0.49
N SER A 127 -8.79 0.69 -0.21
CA SER A 127 -10.03 0.38 -0.93
C SER A 127 -10.12 1.17 -2.22
N THR A 128 -10.54 0.52 -3.30
CA THR A 128 -10.93 1.21 -4.53
C THR A 128 -12.45 1.25 -4.68
N TYR A 129 -12.97 2.31 -5.32
CA TYR A 129 -14.38 2.41 -5.71
C TYR A 129 -14.71 1.53 -6.92
N ALA A 130 -13.69 1.21 -7.73
CA ALA A 130 -13.85 0.27 -8.83
C ALA A 130 -14.35 -1.07 -8.29
N TRP A 131 -15.27 -1.68 -9.01
CA TRP A 131 -15.91 -2.95 -8.66
C TRP A 131 -16.67 -2.96 -7.31
N ALA A 132 -16.93 -1.78 -6.74
CA ALA A 132 -17.63 -1.66 -5.45
C ALA A 132 -19.17 -1.56 -5.61
N GLY A 133 -19.68 -1.51 -6.84
CA GLY A 133 -21.13 -1.42 -7.10
C GLY A 133 -21.79 -0.17 -6.49
N GLY A 134 -21.03 0.93 -6.33
CA GLY A 134 -21.52 2.16 -5.70
C GLY A 134 -21.40 2.17 -4.18
N ALA A 135 -20.90 1.09 -3.55
CA ALA A 135 -20.58 1.11 -2.13
C ALA A 135 -19.40 2.06 -1.87
N GLY A 136 -19.38 2.68 -0.70
CA GLY A 136 -18.25 3.50 -0.23
C GLY A 136 -17.00 2.64 0.05
N PRO A 137 -16.05 3.14 0.85
CA PRO A 137 -14.83 2.40 1.17
C PRO A 137 -15.16 1.12 1.96
N ALA A 138 -14.33 0.09 1.75
CA ALA A 138 -14.43 -1.14 2.53
C ALA A 138 -14.21 -0.88 4.03
N PRO A 139 -14.91 -1.60 4.93
CA PRO A 139 -14.70 -1.47 6.37
C PRO A 139 -13.23 -1.71 6.76
N GLY A 140 -12.70 -0.84 7.62
CA GLY A 140 -11.31 -0.93 8.08
C GLY A 140 -10.26 -0.50 7.06
N ALA A 141 -10.63 0.09 5.92
CA ALA A 141 -9.68 0.67 4.98
C ALA A 141 -8.96 1.88 5.59
N HIS A 142 -7.69 2.05 5.23
CA HIS A 142 -6.83 3.17 5.59
C HIS A 142 -6.84 4.25 4.51
N LEU A 143 -6.90 3.83 3.25
CA LEU A 143 -6.98 4.69 2.07
C LEU A 143 -8.22 4.32 1.25
N TYR A 144 -8.75 5.30 0.52
CA TYR A 144 -9.86 5.11 -0.42
C TYR A 144 -9.62 5.87 -1.71
N GLN A 145 -9.47 5.13 -2.81
CA GLN A 145 -9.52 5.68 -4.17
C GLN A 145 -10.99 5.85 -4.56
N TYR A 146 -11.39 7.09 -4.78
CA TYR A 146 -12.80 7.44 -5.01
C TYR A 146 -13.08 8.00 -6.41
N ASP A 147 -12.03 8.22 -7.20
CA ASP A 147 -12.11 8.74 -8.56
C ASP A 147 -10.84 8.37 -9.34
N ASN A 148 -10.91 8.26 -10.66
CA ASN A 148 -9.76 7.95 -11.49
C ASN A 148 -9.72 8.78 -12.77
N ASN A 149 -8.57 8.77 -13.46
CA ASN A 149 -8.36 9.47 -14.73
C ASN A 149 -8.67 10.96 -14.70
N VAL A 150 -8.48 11.61 -13.56
CA VAL A 150 -8.68 13.05 -13.40
C VAL A 150 -7.46 13.80 -13.95
N ARG A 151 -7.68 14.80 -14.79
CA ARG A 151 -6.61 15.66 -15.28
C ARG A 151 -6.24 16.69 -14.21
N LEU A 152 -5.03 16.60 -13.66
CA LEU A 152 -4.53 17.51 -12.64
C LEU A 152 -3.06 17.86 -12.93
N TYR A 153 -2.73 19.14 -12.97
CA TYR A 153 -1.38 19.66 -13.26
C TYR A 153 -0.73 19.08 -14.54
N GLY A 154 -1.56 18.79 -15.55
CA GLY A 154 -1.06 18.23 -16.81
C GLY A 154 -0.87 16.70 -16.82
N ALA A 155 -1.09 16.02 -15.71
CA ALA A 155 -1.02 14.56 -15.58
C ALA A 155 -2.41 13.94 -15.39
N ASN A 156 -2.55 12.66 -15.76
CA ASN A 156 -3.68 11.83 -15.32
C ASN A 156 -3.36 11.28 -13.95
N VAL A 157 -4.26 11.47 -13.01
CA VAL A 157 -4.12 11.00 -11.62
C VAL A 157 -5.42 10.37 -11.14
N ASP A 158 -5.30 9.52 -10.15
CA ASP A 158 -6.43 8.99 -9.40
C ASP A 158 -6.54 9.76 -8.08
N ARG A 159 -7.78 10.02 -7.65
CA ARG A 159 -8.03 10.70 -6.40
C ARG A 159 -8.16 9.71 -5.26
N VAL A 160 -7.34 9.94 -4.24
CA VAL A 160 -7.29 9.11 -3.03
C VAL A 160 -7.47 10.00 -1.81
N ARG A 161 -8.19 9.51 -0.82
CA ARG A 161 -8.26 10.14 0.50
C ARG A 161 -7.82 9.16 1.58
N SER A 162 -7.18 9.68 2.62
CA SER A 162 -6.93 8.92 3.84
C SER A 162 -8.22 8.81 4.66
N LEU A 163 -8.43 7.65 5.28
CA LEU A 163 -9.54 7.38 6.19
C LEU A 163 -9.05 7.22 7.63
N LYS A 164 -7.74 7.21 7.81
CA LYS A 164 -7.03 7.10 9.08
C LYS A 164 -5.86 8.09 9.07
N ASP A 165 -5.46 8.55 10.26
CA ASP A 165 -4.30 9.43 10.42
C ASP A 165 -3.00 8.71 10.06
N VAL A 166 -2.90 7.43 10.45
CA VAL A 166 -1.81 6.54 10.08
C VAL A 166 -2.31 5.57 9.00
N TRP A 167 -1.76 5.70 7.78
CA TRP A 167 -2.07 4.85 6.65
C TRP A 167 -0.79 4.26 6.01
N GLY A 168 0.35 4.37 6.72
CA GLY A 168 1.64 3.82 6.29
C GLY A 168 2.45 4.74 5.40
N GLN A 169 2.27 6.03 5.55
CA GLN A 169 2.94 7.08 4.79
C GLN A 169 4.42 7.23 5.14
N TRP A 170 5.20 7.57 4.14
CA TRP A 170 6.53 8.14 4.29
C TRP A 170 6.37 9.64 4.53
N TYR A 171 6.48 10.04 5.77
CA TYR A 171 6.25 11.42 6.18
C TYR A 171 7.27 12.39 5.60
N ALA A 172 6.79 13.51 5.08
CA ALA A 172 7.63 14.68 4.77
C ALA A 172 8.21 15.30 6.06
N HIS A 173 7.35 15.38 7.10
CA HIS A 173 7.73 15.82 8.45
C HIS A 173 7.03 14.89 9.45
N LYS A 174 7.78 13.97 10.05
CA LYS A 174 7.20 13.04 11.01
C LYS A 174 6.82 13.80 12.30
N PRO A 175 5.56 13.71 12.75
CA PRO A 175 5.14 14.32 14.01
C PRO A 175 5.95 13.77 15.19
N ALA A 176 6.37 14.63 16.12
CA ALA A 176 7.23 14.24 17.24
C ALA A 176 6.58 13.22 18.19
N ASP A 177 5.26 13.24 18.31
CA ASP A 177 4.50 12.37 19.24
C ASP A 177 4.23 10.96 18.68
N ASP A 178 4.31 10.76 17.37
CA ASP A 178 4.06 9.46 16.73
C ASP A 178 5.19 8.45 16.92
N LEU A 179 6.39 8.89 17.29
CA LEU A 179 7.54 8.01 17.49
C LEU A 179 7.36 7.05 18.67
N VAL A 180 6.64 7.46 19.72
CA VAL A 180 6.44 6.66 20.95
C VAL A 180 5.19 5.79 20.84
N THR A 181 4.10 6.34 20.33
CA THR A 181 2.80 5.66 20.28
C THR A 181 2.73 4.62 19.16
N TRP A 182 3.28 4.94 17.99
CA TRP A 182 3.25 4.04 16.85
C TRP A 182 4.12 2.79 17.09
N SER A 183 5.33 2.94 17.59
CA SER A 183 6.24 1.81 17.89
C SER A 183 5.68 0.89 18.99
N ALA A 184 4.96 1.43 19.96
CA ALA A 184 4.37 0.65 21.06
C ALA A 184 3.12 -0.13 20.60
N THR A 185 2.24 0.50 19.78
CA THR A 185 0.97 -0.11 19.37
C THR A 185 1.16 -1.10 18.21
N HIS A 186 2.00 -0.77 17.22
CA HIS A 186 2.20 -1.59 16.02
C HIS A 186 3.27 -2.67 16.18
N SER A 187 4.22 -2.53 17.13
CA SER A 187 5.17 -3.59 17.43
C SER A 187 4.49 -4.84 18.02
N THR A 188 3.37 -4.65 18.71
CA THR A 188 2.57 -5.76 19.27
C THR A 188 1.72 -6.43 18.20
N GLU A 189 1.08 -5.65 17.32
CA GLU A 189 0.32 -6.19 16.17
C GLU A 189 1.23 -6.85 15.15
N PHE A 190 2.40 -6.29 14.87
CA PHE A 190 3.41 -6.88 13.99
C PHE A 190 3.95 -8.19 14.56
N LYS A 191 4.26 -8.27 15.84
CA LYS A 191 4.69 -9.51 16.51
C LYS A 191 3.59 -10.56 16.52
N ALA A 192 2.33 -10.17 16.73
CA ALA A 192 1.18 -11.07 16.67
C ALA A 192 0.94 -11.61 15.25
N ALA A 193 1.07 -10.79 14.23
CA ALA A 193 0.92 -11.18 12.82
C ALA A 193 2.04 -12.14 12.36
N VAL A 194 3.27 -11.91 12.80
CA VAL A 194 4.42 -12.79 12.51
C VAL A 194 4.27 -14.13 13.24
N ALA A 195 3.83 -14.14 14.50
CA ALA A 195 3.59 -15.36 15.28
C ALA A 195 2.44 -16.20 14.70
N ALA A 196 1.35 -15.58 14.25
CA ALA A 196 0.23 -16.25 13.60
C ALA A 196 0.59 -16.86 12.23
N GLY A 197 1.55 -16.27 11.51
CA GLY A 197 2.04 -16.78 10.22
C GLY A 197 3.01 -17.96 10.32
N LEU A 198 3.55 -18.26 11.51
CA LEU A 198 4.51 -19.34 11.75
C LEU A 198 3.86 -20.61 12.32
N SER A 199 2.56 -20.58 12.63
CA SER A 199 1.82 -21.71 13.25
C SER A 199 0.83 -22.39 12.29
N GLY A 200 1.01 -22.25 10.96
CA GLY A 200 0.19 -22.90 9.93
C GLY A 200 0.99 -23.68 8.91
#